data_2d930e40bc97ad2c48de8106a87a9179
#
_entry.id   2d930e40bc97ad2c48de8106a87a9179
#
_cell.length_a   1.000
_cell.length_b   1.000
_cell.length_c   1.000
_cell.angle_alpha   90.00
_cell.angle_beta   90.00
_cell.angle_gamma   90.00
#
_symmetry.space_group_name_H-M   'P 1'
#
loop_
_entity.id
_entity.type
_entity.pdbx_description
1 polymer ?
#
loop_
_entity_poly.entity_id
_entity_poly.type
_entity_poly.pdbx_seq_one_letter_code
_entity_poly.pdbx_strand_id
1 'polypeptide(L)'
;LTKRFFLDQHGCAKNQVDGELLIGILTDNGWQKTIEPEKADLIIVNSCGFIEPAKKESIEAVITARMAYPQAKILLAGCLAERYGDIFKTEFEEADALFGNGDLSQLPILIDQLFPAQPKLQSEQSLSAEGQTMVSDSKKKTIADTAPAEYLSAVQNTEHSRPFLKPAQKGVCCGRRPELLNFPRSAFIKITEGCDNCCSFCAIPLIRGSVRSRPLDSIVNEIRGFVQQGYKEFNLIGQDLAVYDAASPLDKLSSRLNNNLPALPPQTKQGHSGLAQLLRAISGIDGTFIVRLLYIHPDHFPPDILPIMTADTRFLPYFDIPFQSGSDPIIRAMNRCGSAETYLKLIETIRAAFRTAKSPYGEAVIRTTFLTGFPGETQADFEQTAAFLQAVQSLWSGAFAYSQEEGTKAADMKEQVPAKIAEQRKTALNELQLKITEQKLAAFCGLETDVLIE
;
A
#
# COMPACT_ATOMS: atom_id res chain seq x y z
N LEU A 1 3.60 31.53 -15.18
CA LEU A 1 4.28 31.01 -13.97
C LEU A 1 4.02 29.52 -13.87
N THR A 2 5.06 28.73 -13.59
CA THR A 2 4.95 27.28 -13.35
C THR A 2 4.22 27.07 -12.03
N LYS A 3 3.13 26.31 -12.02
CA LYS A 3 2.39 25.99 -10.81
C LYS A 3 3.19 25.03 -9.94
N ARG A 4 3.04 25.19 -8.62
CA ARG A 4 3.77 24.40 -7.61
C ARG A 4 2.81 23.57 -6.77
N PHE A 5 3.25 22.38 -6.40
CA PHE A 5 2.52 21.53 -5.47
C PHE A 5 3.38 21.11 -4.28
N PHE A 6 2.75 20.94 -3.15
CA PHE A 6 3.31 20.32 -1.94
C PHE A 6 2.58 19.01 -1.68
N LEU A 7 3.32 17.95 -1.33
CA LEU A 7 2.75 16.67 -0.96
C LEU A 7 2.95 16.44 0.53
N ASP A 8 1.86 16.34 1.26
CA ASP A 8 1.80 15.89 2.66
C ASP A 8 1.47 14.41 2.68
N GLN A 9 2.46 13.59 3.07
CA GLN A 9 2.43 12.14 2.93
C GLN A 9 2.06 11.45 4.25
N HIS A 10 0.94 10.74 4.29
CA HIS A 10 0.48 9.96 5.43
C HIS A 10 0.35 8.46 5.10
N GLY A 11 0.22 7.64 6.14
CA GLY A 11 -0.12 6.23 6.03
C GLY A 11 1.07 5.29 5.81
N CYS A 12 0.86 4.20 5.08
CA CYS A 12 1.78 3.07 4.99
C CYS A 12 2.65 3.13 3.72
N ALA A 13 3.62 2.19 3.62
CA ALA A 13 4.50 2.07 2.46
C ALA A 13 3.76 1.98 1.10
N LYS A 14 2.56 1.35 1.05
CA LYS A 14 1.75 1.31 -0.18
C LYS A 14 1.26 2.70 -0.57
N ASN A 15 0.79 3.47 0.41
CA ASN A 15 0.35 4.84 0.19
C ASN A 15 1.52 5.79 -0.15
N GLN A 16 2.70 5.51 0.40
CA GLN A 16 3.92 6.25 0.04
C GLN A 16 4.27 6.06 -1.45
N VAL A 17 4.23 4.83 -1.97
CA VAL A 17 4.43 4.58 -3.42
C VAL A 17 3.37 5.29 -4.26
N ASP A 18 2.12 5.36 -3.78
CA ASP A 18 1.08 6.16 -4.45
C ASP A 18 1.46 7.65 -4.49
N GLY A 19 1.95 8.21 -3.38
CA GLY A 19 2.45 9.59 -3.30
C GLY A 19 3.61 9.86 -4.27
N GLU A 20 4.58 8.94 -4.35
CA GLU A 20 5.70 9.01 -5.30
C GLU A 20 5.24 8.99 -6.77
N LEU A 21 4.17 8.23 -7.08
CA LEU A 21 3.55 8.23 -8.40
C LEU A 21 2.81 9.55 -8.68
N LEU A 22 2.10 10.11 -7.68
CA LEU A 22 1.46 11.43 -7.82
C LEU A 22 2.50 12.52 -8.13
N ILE A 23 3.67 12.50 -7.47
CA ILE A 23 4.80 13.40 -7.79
C ILE A 23 5.21 13.24 -9.26
N GLY A 24 5.37 12.00 -9.73
CA GLY A 24 5.72 11.72 -11.12
C GLY A 24 4.70 12.27 -12.11
N ILE A 25 3.41 11.96 -11.89
CA ILE A 25 2.31 12.39 -12.75
C ILE A 25 2.25 13.93 -12.83
N LEU A 26 2.31 14.64 -11.71
CA LEU A 26 2.27 16.10 -11.71
C LEU A 26 3.50 16.71 -12.39
N THR A 27 4.68 16.19 -12.10
CA THR A 27 5.92 16.67 -12.73
C THR A 27 5.90 16.48 -14.23
N ASP A 28 5.40 15.35 -14.73
CA ASP A 28 5.27 15.06 -16.17
C ASP A 28 4.22 15.96 -16.84
N ASN A 29 3.26 16.51 -16.05
CA ASN A 29 2.28 17.50 -16.49
C ASN A 29 2.72 18.96 -16.22
N GLY A 30 4.00 19.21 -15.99
CA GLY A 30 4.58 20.55 -15.92
C GLY A 30 4.46 21.26 -14.56
N TRP A 31 4.03 20.55 -13.51
CA TRP A 31 4.03 21.07 -12.16
C TRP A 31 5.41 20.93 -11.51
N GLN A 32 5.75 21.84 -10.60
CA GLN A 32 6.98 21.80 -9.82
C GLN A 32 6.67 21.45 -8.36
N LYS A 33 7.31 20.40 -7.84
CA LYS A 33 7.24 20.10 -6.40
C LYS A 33 7.96 21.18 -5.60
N THR A 34 7.38 21.58 -4.47
CA THR A 34 8.03 22.42 -3.45
C THR A 34 8.05 21.73 -2.10
N ILE A 35 9.08 22.03 -1.29
CA ILE A 35 9.17 21.62 0.11
C ILE A 35 8.58 22.66 1.05
N GLU A 36 8.24 23.83 0.54
CA GLU A 36 7.69 24.99 1.27
C GLU A 36 6.19 25.08 0.95
N PRO A 37 5.30 24.62 1.85
CA PRO A 37 3.86 24.58 1.58
C PRO A 37 3.24 25.98 1.34
N GLU A 38 3.82 27.04 1.90
CA GLU A 38 3.40 28.43 1.69
C GLU A 38 3.64 28.92 0.24
N LYS A 39 4.46 28.23 -0.54
CA LYS A 39 4.72 28.53 -1.97
C LYS A 39 3.90 27.65 -2.91
N ALA A 40 3.08 26.75 -2.38
CA ALA A 40 2.30 25.81 -3.18
C ALA A 40 1.01 26.45 -3.69
N ASP A 41 0.69 26.23 -4.96
CA ASP A 41 -0.64 26.48 -5.52
C ASP A 41 -1.61 25.35 -5.18
N LEU A 42 -1.08 24.13 -4.99
CA LEU A 42 -1.80 22.90 -4.66
C LEU A 42 -1.12 22.19 -3.49
N ILE A 43 -1.86 21.89 -2.44
CA ILE A 43 -1.44 21.02 -1.35
C ILE A 43 -2.19 19.69 -1.49
N ILE A 44 -1.46 18.59 -1.55
CA ILE A 44 -2.02 17.24 -1.64
C ILE A 44 -1.80 16.55 -0.30
N VAL A 45 -2.88 16.22 0.40
CA VAL A 45 -2.83 15.34 1.57
C VAL A 45 -3.09 13.91 1.11
N ASN A 46 -2.03 13.10 0.99
CA ASN A 46 -2.14 11.70 0.61
C ASN A 46 -2.46 10.85 1.84
N SER A 47 -3.71 10.53 2.03
CA SER A 47 -4.35 10.17 3.29
C SER A 47 -4.42 8.66 3.55
N CYS A 48 -4.52 8.30 4.84
CA CYS A 48 -4.80 6.95 5.30
C CYS A 48 -6.26 6.81 5.75
N GLY A 49 -6.97 5.79 5.25
CA GLY A 49 -8.38 5.51 5.60
C GLY A 49 -8.57 4.16 6.31
N PHE A 50 -7.51 3.57 6.89
CA PHE A 50 -7.53 2.19 7.37
C PHE A 50 -8.02 2.07 8.83
N ILE A 51 -7.42 2.81 9.75
CA ILE A 51 -7.77 2.78 11.19
C ILE A 51 -8.08 4.19 11.71
N GLU A 52 -8.88 4.26 12.76
CA GLU A 52 -9.38 5.52 13.32
C GLU A 52 -8.28 6.57 13.63
N PRO A 53 -7.14 6.23 14.27
CA PRO A 53 -6.09 7.21 14.52
C PRO A 53 -5.52 7.81 13.23
N ALA A 54 -5.30 6.98 12.20
CA ALA A 54 -4.74 7.45 10.93
C ALA A 54 -5.76 8.26 10.09
N LYS A 55 -7.06 7.98 10.25
CA LYS A 55 -8.13 8.81 9.68
C LYS A 55 -8.13 10.21 10.30
N LYS A 56 -8.06 10.29 11.64
CA LYS A 56 -7.98 11.56 12.38
C LYS A 56 -6.77 12.38 11.96
N GLU A 57 -5.58 11.78 11.94
CA GLU A 57 -4.35 12.42 11.48
C GLU A 57 -4.52 13.02 10.07
N SER A 58 -5.09 12.26 9.13
CA SER A 58 -5.30 12.73 7.77
C SER A 58 -6.33 13.88 7.68
N ILE A 59 -7.39 13.86 8.48
CA ILE A 59 -8.40 14.92 8.56
C ILE A 59 -7.77 16.19 9.16
N GLU A 60 -7.05 16.05 10.27
CA GLU A 60 -6.35 17.15 10.94
C GLU A 60 -5.32 17.82 10.01
N ALA A 61 -4.63 17.05 9.17
CA ALA A 61 -3.70 17.57 8.18
C ALA A 61 -4.41 18.48 7.17
N VAL A 62 -5.58 18.08 6.65
CA VAL A 62 -6.38 18.91 5.72
C VAL A 62 -6.85 20.20 6.39
N ILE A 63 -7.40 20.11 7.61
CA ILE A 63 -7.88 21.26 8.38
C ILE A 63 -6.71 22.23 8.63
N THR A 64 -5.58 21.72 9.08
CA THR A 64 -4.38 22.50 9.34
C THR A 64 -3.87 23.19 8.08
N ALA A 65 -3.82 22.47 6.95
CA ALA A 65 -3.41 23.04 5.68
C ALA A 65 -4.37 24.16 5.22
N ARG A 66 -5.68 24.00 5.37
CA ARG A 66 -6.68 25.04 5.05
C ARG A 66 -6.50 26.28 5.90
N MET A 67 -6.27 26.12 7.20
CA MET A 67 -6.08 27.25 8.12
C MET A 67 -4.77 28.01 7.84
N ALA A 68 -3.69 27.25 7.56
CA ALA A 68 -2.36 27.85 7.35
C ALA A 68 -2.18 28.45 5.94
N TYR A 69 -2.83 27.87 4.92
CA TYR A 69 -2.62 28.21 3.50
C TYR A 69 -3.97 28.44 2.78
N PRO A 70 -4.74 29.48 3.15
CA PRO A 70 -6.10 29.71 2.64
C PRO A 70 -6.16 29.96 1.12
N GLN A 71 -5.05 30.36 0.50
CA GLN A 71 -4.98 30.64 -0.94
C GLN A 71 -4.63 29.40 -1.78
N ALA A 72 -4.04 28.35 -1.17
CA ALA A 72 -3.72 27.11 -1.87
C ALA A 72 -4.99 26.28 -2.09
N LYS A 73 -5.04 25.55 -3.21
CA LYS A 73 -6.02 24.47 -3.38
C LYS A 73 -5.61 23.25 -2.58
N ILE A 74 -6.55 22.64 -1.88
CA ILE A 74 -6.29 21.44 -1.07
C ILE A 74 -6.98 20.24 -1.70
N LEU A 75 -6.18 19.23 -2.03
CA LEU A 75 -6.62 17.94 -2.56
C LEU A 75 -6.47 16.86 -1.49
N LEU A 76 -7.57 16.30 -1.00
CA LEU A 76 -7.53 15.07 -0.21
C LEU A 76 -7.45 13.89 -1.16
N ALA A 77 -6.32 13.19 -1.17
CA ALA A 77 -6.07 12.02 -1.99
C ALA A 77 -5.90 10.75 -1.16
N GLY A 78 -5.95 9.57 -1.78
CA GLY A 78 -5.58 8.30 -1.17
C GLY A 78 -6.72 7.53 -0.51
N CYS A 79 -6.37 6.72 0.50
CA CYS A 79 -7.27 5.73 1.10
C CYS A 79 -8.49 6.33 1.79
N LEU A 80 -8.36 7.49 2.43
CA LEU A 80 -9.47 8.16 3.11
C LEU A 80 -10.47 8.72 2.09
N ALA A 81 -9.97 9.37 1.04
CA ALA A 81 -10.80 9.85 -0.06
C ALA A 81 -11.51 8.70 -0.80
N GLU A 82 -10.83 7.56 -1.01
CA GLU A 82 -11.44 6.36 -1.61
C GLU A 82 -12.61 5.84 -0.79
N ARG A 83 -12.44 5.79 0.54
CA ARG A 83 -13.43 5.17 1.44
C ARG A 83 -14.61 6.07 1.76
N TYR A 84 -14.37 7.36 1.97
CA TYR A 84 -15.35 8.32 2.49
C TYR A 84 -15.63 9.50 1.55
N GLY A 85 -15.10 9.49 0.34
CA GLY A 85 -15.23 10.61 -0.60
C GLY A 85 -16.69 10.96 -0.93
N ASP A 86 -17.59 9.96 -0.93
CA ASP A 86 -19.02 10.21 -1.17
C ASP A 86 -19.68 11.06 -0.08
N ILE A 87 -19.20 10.99 1.16
CA ILE A 87 -19.61 11.84 2.28
C ILE A 87 -18.86 13.17 2.23
N PHE A 88 -17.56 13.11 2.10
CA PHE A 88 -16.68 14.28 2.16
C PHE A 88 -16.91 15.31 1.03
N LYS A 89 -17.38 14.89 -0.13
CA LYS A 89 -17.70 15.80 -1.24
C LYS A 89 -18.75 16.87 -0.86
N THR A 90 -19.59 16.58 0.14
CA THR A 90 -20.62 17.51 0.64
C THR A 90 -20.30 18.07 2.01
N GLU A 91 -19.67 17.31 2.90
CA GLU A 91 -19.55 17.63 4.32
C GLU A 91 -18.17 18.17 4.72
N PHE A 92 -17.11 17.94 3.92
CA PHE A 92 -15.74 18.30 4.29
C PHE A 92 -15.25 19.54 3.53
N GLU A 93 -15.60 20.74 4.03
CA GLU A 93 -15.39 22.04 3.35
C GLU A 93 -13.94 22.47 3.23
N GLU A 94 -13.06 21.92 3.99
CA GLU A 94 -11.64 22.25 4.01
C GLU A 94 -10.87 21.73 2.80
N ALA A 95 -11.36 20.68 2.13
CA ALA A 95 -10.78 20.19 0.88
C ALA A 95 -11.48 20.82 -0.34
N ASP A 96 -10.72 21.29 -1.33
CA ASP A 96 -11.27 21.77 -2.61
C ASP A 96 -11.66 20.63 -3.56
N ALA A 97 -11.00 19.47 -3.43
CA ALA A 97 -11.31 18.27 -4.22
C ALA A 97 -10.86 17.00 -3.52
N LEU A 98 -11.39 15.87 -4.01
CA LEU A 98 -11.13 14.53 -3.49
C LEU A 98 -10.68 13.60 -4.61
N PHE A 99 -9.67 12.75 -4.34
CA PHE A 99 -9.13 11.82 -5.31
C PHE A 99 -8.91 10.43 -4.68
N GLY A 100 -9.63 9.42 -5.17
CA GLY A 100 -9.48 8.04 -4.73
C GLY A 100 -8.13 7.43 -5.12
N ASN A 101 -7.85 6.21 -4.63
CA ASN A 101 -6.57 5.52 -4.82
C ASN A 101 -6.58 4.47 -5.94
N GLY A 102 -7.56 4.50 -6.85
CA GLY A 102 -7.64 3.59 -7.99
C GLY A 102 -6.58 3.89 -9.06
N ASP A 103 -6.99 4.14 -10.28
CA ASP A 103 -6.09 4.50 -11.39
C ASP A 103 -5.56 5.94 -11.24
N LEU A 104 -4.37 6.07 -10.65
CA LEU A 104 -3.76 7.37 -10.36
C LEU A 104 -3.45 8.18 -11.64
N SER A 105 -3.37 7.55 -12.81
CA SER A 105 -3.12 8.24 -14.09
C SER A 105 -4.23 9.24 -14.44
N GLN A 106 -5.37 9.15 -13.77
CA GLN A 106 -6.50 10.07 -13.97
C GLN A 106 -6.40 11.38 -13.18
N LEU A 107 -5.39 11.56 -12.32
CA LEU A 107 -5.20 12.78 -11.55
C LEU A 107 -5.23 14.06 -12.41
N PRO A 108 -4.62 14.13 -13.62
CA PRO A 108 -4.66 15.32 -14.44
C PRO A 108 -6.08 15.82 -14.76
N ILE A 109 -7.06 14.90 -14.91
CA ILE A 109 -8.46 15.25 -15.17
C ILE A 109 -9.03 16.11 -14.04
N LEU A 110 -8.75 15.74 -12.78
CA LEU A 110 -9.20 16.47 -11.62
C LEU A 110 -8.44 17.79 -11.44
N ILE A 111 -7.15 17.79 -11.73
CA ILE A 111 -6.31 18.99 -11.67
C ILE A 111 -6.78 20.06 -12.68
N ASP A 112 -7.18 19.66 -13.88
CA ASP A 112 -7.72 20.58 -14.90
C ASP A 112 -9.05 21.22 -14.46
N GLN A 113 -9.86 20.48 -13.67
CA GLN A 113 -11.09 21.04 -13.06
C GLN A 113 -10.78 22.05 -11.94
N LEU A 114 -9.75 21.77 -11.12
CA LEU A 114 -9.34 22.68 -10.03
C LEU A 114 -8.66 23.95 -10.55
N PHE A 115 -7.98 23.86 -11.69
CA PHE A 115 -7.18 24.92 -12.27
C PHE A 115 -7.53 25.10 -13.76
N PRO A 116 -8.77 25.49 -14.09
CA PRO A 116 -9.17 25.67 -15.49
C PRO A 116 -8.26 26.68 -16.20
N ALA A 117 -7.86 26.34 -17.41
CA ALA A 117 -7.10 27.26 -18.25
C ALA A 117 -7.92 28.54 -18.43
N GLN A 118 -7.36 29.70 -18.09
CA GLN A 118 -8.03 30.97 -18.39
C GLN A 118 -8.25 31.05 -19.91
N PRO A 119 -9.48 31.36 -20.37
CA PRO A 119 -9.71 31.60 -21.78
C PRO A 119 -8.76 32.73 -22.22
N LYS A 120 -7.91 32.46 -23.19
CA LYS A 120 -7.11 33.52 -23.82
C LYS A 120 -8.10 34.56 -24.29
N LEU A 121 -8.10 35.77 -23.68
CA LEU A 121 -8.78 36.93 -24.22
C LEU A 121 -8.29 37.10 -25.65
N GLN A 122 -9.15 36.79 -26.61
CA GLN A 122 -8.90 37.14 -28.00
C GLN A 122 -8.86 38.65 -28.03
N SER A 123 -7.69 39.22 -28.23
CA SER A 123 -7.54 40.61 -28.60
C SER A 123 -8.38 40.83 -29.85
N GLU A 124 -9.42 41.67 -29.74
CA GLU A 124 -10.16 42.18 -30.88
C GLU A 124 -9.17 42.81 -31.87
N GLN A 125 -8.93 42.13 -32.94
CA GLN A 125 -8.33 42.74 -34.14
C GLN A 125 -9.32 42.59 -35.27
N SER A 126 -9.70 43.77 -35.72
CA SER A 126 -10.56 44.17 -36.83
C SER A 126 -10.51 43.25 -38.05
N LEU A 127 -11.71 43.07 -38.61
CA LEU A 127 -12.03 42.58 -39.95
C LEU A 127 -11.16 43.18 -41.05
N SER A 128 -10.50 42.31 -41.85
CA SER A 128 -10.35 42.54 -43.29
C SER A 128 -10.25 41.16 -43.96
N ALA A 129 -11.04 41.06 -45.03
CA ALA A 129 -11.24 39.84 -45.81
C ALA A 129 -10.09 39.53 -46.75
N GLU A 130 -10.11 38.27 -47.25
CA GLU A 130 -9.53 37.70 -48.43
C GLU A 130 -8.24 36.88 -48.30
N GLY A 131 -8.33 35.63 -48.78
CA GLY A 131 -7.18 34.84 -49.22
C GLY A 131 -7.14 33.38 -48.76
N GLN A 132 -7.72 32.47 -49.55
CA GLN A 132 -7.57 31.02 -49.42
C GLN A 132 -6.10 30.59 -49.54
N THR A 133 -5.63 29.74 -48.60
CA THR A 133 -4.68 28.67 -48.98
C THR A 133 -4.66 27.59 -47.90
N MET A 134 -4.80 26.33 -48.30
CA MET A 134 -4.75 25.15 -47.48
C MET A 134 -3.34 24.90 -46.95
N VAL A 135 -3.19 24.73 -45.61
CA VAL A 135 -2.03 24.09 -44.99
C VAL A 135 -2.53 23.19 -43.88
N SER A 136 -2.14 21.94 -43.96
CA SER A 136 -2.48 20.85 -43.05
C SER A 136 -1.98 21.12 -41.63
N ASP A 137 -2.88 21.29 -40.69
CA ASP A 137 -2.57 21.42 -39.25
C ASP A 137 -2.62 20.04 -38.58
N SER A 138 -1.48 19.58 -38.12
CA SER A 138 -1.37 18.43 -37.24
C SER A 138 -1.87 18.84 -35.85
N LYS A 139 -3.16 18.61 -35.57
CA LYS A 139 -3.77 18.83 -34.26
C LYS A 139 -3.10 17.93 -33.22
N LYS A 140 -2.37 18.53 -32.27
CA LYS A 140 -2.10 17.91 -30.99
C LYS A 140 -3.44 17.69 -30.28
N LYS A 141 -3.91 16.44 -30.20
CA LYS A 141 -5.07 16.04 -29.38
C LYS A 141 -4.75 16.32 -27.92
N THR A 142 -5.52 17.17 -27.29
CA THR A 142 -5.56 17.26 -25.82
C THR A 142 -6.22 16.03 -25.24
N ILE A 143 -5.80 15.60 -24.04
CA ILE A 143 -6.30 14.39 -23.35
C ILE A 143 -7.83 14.44 -23.13
N ALA A 144 -8.41 15.64 -23.10
CA ALA A 144 -9.86 15.84 -23.00
C ALA A 144 -10.66 15.26 -24.18
N ASP A 145 -10.04 15.09 -25.37
CA ASP A 145 -10.73 14.58 -26.57
C ASP A 145 -10.83 13.05 -26.62
N THR A 146 -10.26 12.32 -25.63
CA THR A 146 -10.18 10.85 -25.61
C THR A 146 -10.85 10.21 -24.39
N ALA A 147 -11.41 10.99 -23.46
CA ALA A 147 -12.11 10.46 -22.31
C ALA A 147 -13.49 9.88 -22.74
N PRO A 148 -13.84 8.63 -22.37
CA PRO A 148 -15.16 8.08 -22.63
C PRO A 148 -16.26 8.92 -21.99
N ALA A 149 -17.36 9.16 -22.69
CA ALA A 149 -18.51 9.96 -22.25
C ALA A 149 -19.11 9.47 -20.90
N GLU A 150 -18.92 8.20 -20.56
CA GLU A 150 -19.35 7.60 -19.28
C GLU A 150 -18.62 8.19 -18.05
N TYR A 151 -17.43 8.75 -18.22
CA TYR A 151 -16.67 9.40 -17.14
C TYR A 151 -17.15 10.81 -16.82
N LEU A 152 -17.72 11.51 -17.79
CA LEU A 152 -18.25 12.86 -17.60
C LEU A 152 -19.59 12.86 -16.83
N SER A 153 -20.33 11.75 -16.82
CA SER A 153 -21.57 11.62 -16.07
C SER A 153 -21.41 11.33 -14.58
N ALA A 154 -20.20 10.96 -14.13
CA ALA A 154 -19.90 10.72 -12.71
C ALA A 154 -19.64 11.99 -11.89
N VAL A 155 -19.51 13.15 -12.56
CA VAL A 155 -19.37 14.46 -11.92
C VAL A 155 -20.71 15.18 -11.98
N GLN A 156 -21.70 14.71 -11.21
CA GLN A 156 -22.93 15.48 -11.02
C GLN A 156 -22.62 16.65 -10.07
N ASN A 157 -22.47 17.84 -10.62
CA ASN A 157 -22.44 19.09 -9.88
C ASN A 157 -23.84 19.33 -9.25
N THR A 158 -23.99 19.00 -7.98
CA THR A 158 -24.95 19.70 -7.14
C THR A 158 -24.29 21.00 -6.66
N GLU A 159 -25.03 22.10 -6.55
CA GLU A 159 -24.49 23.46 -6.26
C GLU A 159 -23.59 23.57 -5.01
N HIS A 160 -23.42 22.49 -4.22
CA HIS A 160 -22.64 22.43 -2.99
C HIS A 160 -21.70 21.22 -2.90
N SER A 161 -21.49 20.44 -3.96
CA SER A 161 -20.57 19.29 -3.93
C SER A 161 -19.23 19.63 -4.57
N ARG A 162 -18.15 19.20 -3.91
CA ARG A 162 -16.77 19.36 -4.40
C ARG A 162 -16.46 18.34 -5.47
N PRO A 163 -15.57 18.64 -6.42
CA PRO A 163 -15.07 17.64 -7.37
C PRO A 163 -14.52 16.42 -6.64
N PHE A 164 -15.08 15.26 -6.95
CA PHE A 164 -14.63 13.97 -6.45
C PHE A 164 -14.42 13.00 -7.60
N LEU A 165 -13.19 12.58 -7.79
CA LEU A 165 -12.84 11.54 -8.75
C LEU A 165 -12.45 10.26 -8.00
N LYS A 166 -13.25 9.22 -8.19
CA LYS A 166 -13.00 7.86 -7.70
C LYS A 166 -12.59 6.98 -8.87
N PRO A 167 -11.29 6.88 -9.19
CA PRO A 167 -10.85 6.10 -10.34
C PRO A 167 -11.13 4.61 -10.15
N ALA A 168 -11.39 3.92 -11.26
CA ALA A 168 -11.62 2.48 -11.20
C ALA A 168 -10.38 1.74 -10.68
N GLN A 169 -10.62 0.71 -9.86
CA GLN A 169 -9.58 -0.17 -9.30
C GLN A 169 -9.08 -1.16 -10.38
N LYS A 170 -8.34 -0.67 -11.38
CA LYS A 170 -7.84 -1.44 -12.52
C LYS A 170 -6.31 -1.59 -12.45
N GLY A 171 -5.81 -2.84 -12.43
CA GLY A 171 -4.38 -3.11 -12.38
C GLY A 171 -3.67 -2.64 -11.10
N VAL A 172 -2.36 -2.53 -11.16
CA VAL A 172 -1.51 -1.91 -10.14
C VAL A 172 -0.86 -0.69 -10.76
N CYS A 173 -1.10 0.48 -10.17
CA CYS A 173 -0.50 1.70 -10.68
C CYS A 173 1.03 1.60 -10.67
N CYS A 174 1.62 1.91 -11.81
CA CYS A 174 3.06 1.99 -12.02
C CYS A 174 3.36 3.19 -12.93
N GLY A 175 4.57 3.75 -12.81
CA GLY A 175 4.96 4.91 -13.56
C GLY A 175 6.30 5.44 -13.10
N ARG A 176 6.69 6.58 -13.64
CA ARG A 176 7.91 7.25 -13.23
C ARG A 176 7.78 7.77 -11.79
N ARG A 177 8.72 7.44 -10.94
CA ARG A 177 8.88 7.94 -9.58
C ARG A 177 10.19 8.75 -9.52
N PRO A 178 10.15 10.06 -9.82
CA PRO A 178 11.36 10.89 -9.93
C PRO A 178 12.04 11.14 -8.59
N GLU A 179 11.30 11.00 -7.52
CA GLU A 179 11.73 11.15 -6.13
C GLU A 179 11.10 10.03 -5.31
N LEU A 180 11.90 9.34 -4.52
CA LEU A 180 11.43 8.36 -3.54
C LEU A 180 11.41 9.01 -2.16
N LEU A 181 10.34 8.75 -1.41
CA LEU A 181 10.09 9.31 -0.08
C LEU A 181 10.65 8.43 1.04
N ASN A 182 11.36 7.36 0.68
CA ASN A 182 12.01 6.45 1.61
C ASN A 182 13.42 6.93 2.00
N PHE A 183 14.09 6.16 2.85
CA PHE A 183 15.51 6.39 3.20
C PHE A 183 16.39 6.39 1.94
N PRO A 184 17.52 7.10 1.97
CA PRO A 184 18.44 7.12 0.84
C PRO A 184 18.85 5.71 0.41
N ARG A 185 18.78 5.44 -0.90
CA ARG A 185 19.11 4.14 -1.53
C ARG A 185 18.20 2.96 -1.17
N SER A 186 17.08 3.19 -0.49
CA SER A 186 16.04 2.20 -0.23
C SER A 186 14.79 2.51 -1.05
N ALA A 187 14.12 1.51 -1.61
CA ALA A 187 12.91 1.67 -2.41
C ALA A 187 11.84 0.65 -2.02
N PHE A 188 10.61 1.11 -1.87
CA PHE A 188 9.46 0.22 -1.86
C PHE A 188 9.06 -0.16 -3.28
N ILE A 189 8.88 -1.45 -3.53
CA ILE A 189 8.45 -2.00 -4.83
C ILE A 189 7.09 -2.65 -4.64
N LYS A 190 6.04 -1.97 -5.08
CA LYS A 190 4.67 -2.48 -5.01
C LYS A 190 4.47 -3.55 -6.08
N ILE A 191 4.21 -4.80 -5.66
CA ILE A 191 4.03 -5.93 -6.58
C ILE A 191 2.57 -6.37 -6.70
N THR A 192 1.76 -6.13 -5.63
CA THR A 192 0.32 -6.38 -5.62
C THR A 192 -0.46 -5.20 -5.07
N GLU A 193 -1.73 -5.11 -5.44
CA GLU A 193 -2.70 -4.14 -4.93
C GLU A 193 -4.03 -4.85 -4.63
N GLY A 194 -4.72 -4.47 -3.54
CA GLY A 194 -5.96 -5.11 -3.11
C GLY A 194 -5.74 -6.44 -2.40
N CYS A 195 -6.82 -7.03 -1.86
CA CYS A 195 -6.73 -8.27 -1.09
C CYS A 195 -8.08 -9.01 -1.08
N ASP A 196 -8.04 -10.32 -1.35
CA ASP A 196 -9.23 -11.20 -1.35
C ASP A 196 -9.30 -12.09 -0.10
N ASN A 197 -8.42 -11.91 0.91
CA ASN A 197 -8.40 -12.75 2.12
C ASN A 197 -9.65 -12.58 2.99
N CYS A 198 -10.37 -11.47 2.86
CA CYS A 198 -11.62 -11.21 3.56
C CYS A 198 -11.52 -11.40 5.08
N CYS A 199 -10.37 -11.10 5.69
CA CYS A 199 -10.25 -11.09 7.15
C CYS A 199 -11.35 -10.22 7.74
N SER A 200 -12.06 -10.72 8.76
CA SER A 200 -13.31 -10.12 9.26
C SER A 200 -13.14 -8.69 9.82
N PHE A 201 -11.93 -8.32 10.24
CA PHE A 201 -11.61 -7.00 10.79
C PHE A 201 -11.08 -6.00 9.76
N CYS A 202 -10.85 -6.43 8.51
CA CYS A 202 -10.02 -5.67 7.58
C CYS A 202 -10.85 -4.90 6.56
N ALA A 203 -10.62 -3.58 6.48
CA ALA A 203 -11.27 -2.70 5.52
C ALA A 203 -10.56 -2.61 4.15
N ILE A 204 -9.45 -3.33 3.94
CA ILE A 204 -8.67 -3.26 2.69
C ILE A 204 -9.51 -3.60 1.45
N PRO A 205 -10.36 -4.64 1.44
CA PRO A 205 -11.20 -4.90 0.27
C PRO A 205 -12.12 -3.72 -0.11
N LEU A 206 -12.58 -2.95 0.88
CA LEU A 206 -13.42 -1.76 0.67
C LEU A 206 -12.61 -0.56 0.12
N ILE A 207 -11.32 -0.48 0.45
CA ILE A 207 -10.46 0.66 0.12
C ILE A 207 -9.66 0.41 -1.16
N ARG A 208 -9.13 -0.80 -1.33
CA ARG A 208 -8.20 -1.13 -2.43
C ARG A 208 -8.71 -2.23 -3.35
N GLY A 209 -9.95 -2.71 -3.11
CA GLY A 209 -10.61 -3.70 -3.93
C GLY A 209 -9.95 -5.07 -3.92
N SER A 210 -10.30 -5.90 -4.92
CA SER A 210 -9.77 -7.25 -5.11
C SER A 210 -8.29 -7.25 -5.48
N VAL A 211 -7.62 -8.38 -5.23
CA VAL A 211 -6.19 -8.53 -5.51
C VAL A 211 -5.89 -8.38 -7.00
N ARG A 212 -4.88 -7.61 -7.30
CA ARG A 212 -4.29 -7.42 -8.64
C ARG A 212 -2.79 -7.53 -8.53
N SER A 213 -2.16 -8.24 -9.46
CA SER A 213 -0.71 -8.39 -9.52
C SER A 213 -0.15 -7.47 -10.60
N ARG A 214 0.99 -6.87 -10.31
CA ARG A 214 1.74 -6.09 -11.27
C ARG A 214 2.49 -7.04 -12.23
N PRO A 215 2.59 -6.74 -13.54
CA PRO A 215 3.36 -7.56 -14.48
C PRO A 215 4.81 -7.76 -14.03
N LEU A 216 5.30 -9.00 -14.12
CA LEU A 216 6.65 -9.39 -13.69
C LEU A 216 7.73 -8.51 -14.33
N ASP A 217 7.69 -8.33 -15.65
CA ASP A 217 8.69 -7.53 -16.39
C ASP A 217 8.69 -6.06 -15.93
N SER A 218 7.52 -5.50 -15.56
CA SER A 218 7.41 -4.15 -15.03
C SER A 218 8.17 -4.01 -13.70
N ILE A 219 8.05 -5.01 -12.81
CA ILE A 219 8.74 -5.03 -11.51
C ILE A 219 10.25 -5.16 -11.72
N VAL A 220 10.68 -6.13 -12.53
CA VAL A 220 12.09 -6.41 -12.80
C VAL A 220 12.77 -5.19 -13.45
N ASN A 221 12.11 -4.55 -14.41
CA ASN A 221 12.66 -3.36 -15.07
C ASN A 221 12.78 -2.17 -14.12
N GLU A 222 11.82 -1.97 -13.22
CA GLU A 222 11.90 -0.93 -12.20
C GLU A 222 13.07 -1.16 -11.25
N ILE A 223 13.21 -2.38 -10.71
CA ILE A 223 14.34 -2.74 -9.83
C ILE A 223 15.67 -2.52 -10.56
N ARG A 224 15.78 -3.00 -11.82
CA ARG A 224 16.99 -2.81 -12.65
C ARG A 224 17.32 -1.32 -12.83
N GLY A 225 16.32 -0.49 -13.10
CA GLY A 225 16.49 0.96 -13.22
C GLY A 225 16.98 1.60 -11.93
N PHE A 226 16.48 1.18 -10.77
CA PHE A 226 16.96 1.68 -9.49
C PHE A 226 18.36 1.16 -9.12
N VAL A 227 18.70 -0.09 -9.45
CA VAL A 227 20.08 -0.61 -9.28
C VAL A 227 21.07 0.24 -10.06
N GLN A 228 20.74 0.61 -11.31
CA GLN A 228 21.57 1.49 -12.14
C GLN A 228 21.72 2.91 -11.54
N GLN A 229 20.71 3.39 -10.81
CA GLN A 229 20.76 4.66 -10.08
C GLN A 229 21.48 4.56 -8.73
N GLY A 230 21.97 3.37 -8.34
CA GLY A 230 22.74 3.15 -7.12
C GLY A 230 21.91 2.79 -5.88
N TYR A 231 20.62 2.48 -6.04
CA TYR A 231 19.81 1.96 -4.95
C TYR A 231 20.30 0.58 -4.49
N LYS A 232 20.19 0.32 -3.19
CA LYS A 232 20.78 -0.86 -2.53
C LYS A 232 19.78 -1.74 -1.80
N GLU A 233 18.60 -1.25 -1.48
CA GLU A 233 17.57 -2.02 -0.80
C GLU A 233 16.23 -1.92 -1.54
N PHE A 234 15.61 -3.09 -1.75
CA PHE A 234 14.28 -3.21 -2.35
C PHE A 234 13.34 -3.94 -1.42
N ASN A 235 12.37 -3.23 -0.89
CA ASN A 235 11.32 -3.79 -0.06
C ASN A 235 10.12 -4.12 -0.94
N LEU A 236 9.89 -5.43 -1.22
CA LEU A 236 8.71 -5.86 -1.96
C LEU A 236 7.48 -5.72 -1.07
N ILE A 237 6.47 -4.99 -1.56
CA ILE A 237 5.26 -4.68 -0.80
C ILE A 237 3.98 -4.99 -1.57
N GLY A 238 2.93 -5.29 -0.81
CA GLY A 238 1.55 -5.51 -1.23
C GLY A 238 0.67 -5.60 0.01
N GLN A 239 -0.60 -5.95 -0.14
CA GLN A 239 -1.44 -6.32 1.00
C GLN A 239 -1.19 -7.76 1.44
N ASP A 240 -0.87 -8.62 0.48
CA ASP A 240 -0.40 -9.98 0.69
C ASP A 240 0.50 -10.36 -0.49
N LEU A 241 1.77 -10.64 -0.23
CA LEU A 241 2.71 -11.04 -1.27
C LEU A 241 2.52 -12.50 -1.71
N ALA A 242 1.95 -13.35 -0.85
CA ALA A 242 1.76 -14.77 -1.13
C ALA A 242 0.85 -15.02 -2.34
N VAL A 243 -0.07 -14.08 -2.61
CA VAL A 243 -1.04 -14.20 -3.71
C VAL A 243 -0.57 -13.57 -5.02
N TYR A 244 0.69 -13.13 -5.10
CA TYR A 244 1.24 -12.56 -6.33
C TYR A 244 1.16 -13.58 -7.48
N ASP A 245 0.60 -13.17 -8.61
CA ASP A 245 0.47 -13.97 -9.82
C ASP A 245 1.34 -13.36 -10.94
N ALA A 246 2.33 -14.11 -11.38
CA ALA A 246 3.23 -13.71 -12.47
C ALA A 246 2.58 -13.77 -13.87
N ALA A 247 1.48 -14.51 -14.00
CA ALA A 247 0.70 -14.57 -15.25
C ALA A 247 -0.19 -13.31 -15.38
N SER A 248 -0.24 -12.74 -16.59
CA SER A 248 -0.93 -11.47 -16.89
C SER A 248 -2.33 -11.34 -16.26
N PRO A 249 -2.68 -10.15 -15.74
CA PRO A 249 -3.92 -9.92 -14.99
C PRO A 249 -5.22 -10.04 -15.81
N LEU A 250 -5.15 -9.97 -17.13
CA LEU A 250 -6.34 -9.77 -17.97
C LEU A 250 -7.19 -11.03 -18.20
N ASP A 251 -6.63 -12.23 -18.03
CA ASP A 251 -7.33 -13.47 -18.42
C ASP A 251 -8.16 -14.13 -17.32
N LYS A 252 -8.08 -13.63 -16.07
CA LYS A 252 -8.66 -14.34 -14.90
C LYS A 252 -9.78 -13.64 -14.16
N LEU A 253 -10.22 -12.46 -14.59
CA LEU A 253 -11.30 -11.73 -13.92
C LEU A 253 -12.65 -12.48 -14.01
N SER A 254 -12.83 -13.29 -15.03
CA SER A 254 -14.08 -14.02 -15.28
C SER A 254 -14.28 -15.29 -14.45
N SER A 255 -13.23 -15.88 -13.89
CA SER A 255 -13.32 -17.18 -13.19
C SER A 255 -13.50 -17.08 -11.66
N ARG A 256 -13.30 -15.90 -11.06
CA ARG A 256 -13.30 -15.72 -9.59
C ARG A 256 -14.61 -15.26 -8.98
N LEU A 257 -15.61 -14.89 -9.79
CA LEU A 257 -16.86 -14.33 -9.29
C LEU A 257 -17.83 -15.35 -8.61
N ASN A 258 -17.50 -16.63 -8.59
CA ASN A 258 -18.47 -17.67 -8.17
C ASN A 258 -18.08 -18.53 -6.93
N ASN A 259 -16.98 -18.28 -6.22
CA ASN A 259 -16.64 -19.15 -5.08
C ASN A 259 -16.26 -18.36 -3.82
N ASN A 260 -17.06 -18.54 -2.77
CA ASN A 260 -16.83 -18.06 -1.39
C ASN A 260 -15.70 -18.79 -0.63
N LEU A 261 -14.75 -19.42 -1.30
CA LEU A 261 -13.60 -20.09 -0.70
C LEU A 261 -12.39 -19.17 -0.68
N PRO A 262 -11.56 -19.19 0.40
CA PRO A 262 -10.29 -18.46 0.42
C PRO A 262 -9.45 -18.87 -0.80
N ALA A 263 -8.92 -17.87 -1.51
CA ALA A 263 -8.15 -18.09 -2.71
C ALA A 263 -6.84 -18.83 -2.36
N LEU A 264 -6.69 -20.05 -2.85
CA LEU A 264 -5.39 -20.72 -2.85
C LEU A 264 -4.39 -19.88 -3.67
N PRO A 265 -3.11 -19.82 -3.26
CA PRO A 265 -2.10 -19.09 -4.02
C PRO A 265 -2.07 -19.58 -5.47
N PRO A 266 -2.01 -18.66 -6.44
CA PRO A 266 -2.03 -19.03 -7.85
C PRO A 266 -0.81 -19.89 -8.17
N GLN A 267 -1.05 -21.13 -8.59
CA GLN A 267 -0.03 -22.02 -9.11
C GLN A 267 0.01 -21.89 -10.64
N THR A 268 1.20 -21.74 -11.19
CA THR A 268 1.38 -21.78 -12.65
C THR A 268 1.32 -23.22 -13.17
N LYS A 269 1.23 -23.35 -14.51
CA LYS A 269 1.29 -24.65 -15.21
C LYS A 269 2.57 -25.46 -14.90
N GLN A 270 3.58 -24.84 -14.28
CA GLN A 270 4.85 -25.48 -13.88
C GLN A 270 4.93 -25.78 -12.37
N GLY A 271 3.84 -25.61 -11.62
CA GLY A 271 3.78 -25.97 -10.19
C GLY A 271 4.48 -24.99 -9.22
N HIS A 272 4.98 -23.86 -9.72
CA HIS A 272 5.60 -22.82 -8.87
C HIS A 272 4.66 -21.66 -8.59
N SER A 273 4.75 -21.06 -7.38
CA SER A 273 4.02 -19.84 -7.04
C SER A 273 4.50 -18.66 -7.88
N GLY A 274 3.61 -17.69 -8.11
CA GLY A 274 3.97 -16.46 -8.84
C GLY A 274 5.09 -15.70 -8.13
N LEU A 275 5.07 -15.67 -6.79
CA LEU A 275 6.14 -15.03 -6.00
C LEU A 275 7.50 -15.71 -6.22
N ALA A 276 7.56 -17.04 -6.25
CA ALA A 276 8.81 -17.76 -6.55
C ALA A 276 9.35 -17.44 -7.95
N GLN A 277 8.47 -17.27 -8.94
CA GLN A 277 8.88 -16.84 -10.27
C GLN A 277 9.46 -15.41 -10.27
N LEU A 278 8.83 -14.48 -9.55
CA LEU A 278 9.34 -13.13 -9.39
C LEU A 278 10.72 -13.12 -8.72
N LEU A 279 10.90 -13.87 -7.63
CA LEU A 279 12.20 -13.94 -6.95
C LEU A 279 13.30 -14.51 -7.85
N ARG A 280 13.01 -15.55 -8.66
CA ARG A 280 13.96 -16.04 -9.67
C ARG A 280 14.33 -14.99 -10.70
N ALA A 281 13.35 -14.21 -11.18
CA ALA A 281 13.60 -13.13 -12.13
C ALA A 281 14.44 -12.01 -11.51
N ILE A 282 14.22 -11.68 -10.24
CA ILE A 282 15.04 -10.69 -9.49
C ILE A 282 16.47 -11.23 -9.29
N SER A 283 16.64 -12.55 -9.01
CA SER A 283 17.97 -13.19 -8.93
C SER A 283 18.78 -13.01 -10.22
N GLY A 284 18.12 -12.91 -11.35
CA GLY A 284 18.77 -12.65 -12.66
C GLY A 284 19.18 -11.20 -12.89
N ILE A 285 18.97 -10.27 -11.93
CA ILE A 285 19.43 -8.88 -12.05
C ILE A 285 20.88 -8.79 -11.53
N ASP A 286 21.78 -8.26 -12.36
CA ASP A 286 23.15 -7.99 -11.94
C ASP A 286 23.22 -6.82 -10.98
N GLY A 287 24.12 -6.89 -10.00
CA GLY A 287 24.39 -5.79 -9.07
C GLY A 287 24.41 -6.20 -7.61
N THR A 288 24.89 -5.28 -6.76
CA THR A 288 24.94 -5.45 -5.31
C THR A 288 23.76 -4.70 -4.68
N PHE A 289 22.78 -5.45 -4.21
CA PHE A 289 21.58 -4.95 -3.54
C PHE A 289 20.99 -6.04 -2.63
N ILE A 290 20.08 -5.67 -1.76
CA ILE A 290 19.33 -6.59 -0.91
C ILE A 290 17.83 -6.46 -1.19
N VAL A 291 17.10 -7.54 -0.93
CA VAL A 291 15.64 -7.62 -1.10
C VAL A 291 14.99 -8.12 0.18
N ARG A 292 13.95 -7.42 0.61
CA ARG A 292 13.13 -7.78 1.76
C ARG A 292 11.69 -8.01 1.35
N LEU A 293 11.05 -9.04 1.92
CA LEU A 293 9.65 -9.37 1.67
C LEU A 293 8.80 -8.87 2.85
N LEU A 294 7.79 -8.04 2.58
CA LEU A 294 6.91 -7.49 3.62
C LEU A 294 5.46 -7.93 3.36
N TYR A 295 4.74 -8.33 4.43
CA TYR A 295 3.31 -8.65 4.40
C TYR A 295 2.98 -9.96 3.65
N ILE A 296 3.40 -11.11 4.21
CA ILE A 296 3.04 -12.44 3.71
C ILE A 296 1.96 -13.03 4.62
N HIS A 297 0.79 -13.35 4.07
CA HIS A 297 -0.27 -13.98 4.86
C HIS A 297 0.12 -15.42 5.23
N PRO A 298 -0.01 -15.84 6.51
CA PRO A 298 0.46 -17.16 6.94
C PRO A 298 -0.25 -18.33 6.26
N ASP A 299 -1.56 -18.20 5.98
CA ASP A 299 -2.38 -19.26 5.38
C ASP A 299 -2.02 -19.54 3.91
N HIS A 300 -1.31 -18.63 3.26
CA HIS A 300 -0.95 -18.71 1.84
C HIS A 300 0.56 -18.73 1.59
N PHE A 301 1.35 -18.85 2.63
CA PHE A 301 2.80 -18.82 2.51
C PHE A 301 3.31 -19.83 1.46
N PRO A 302 3.98 -19.38 0.40
CA PRO A 302 4.48 -20.26 -0.66
C PRO A 302 5.86 -20.80 -0.29
N PRO A 303 5.99 -22.07 0.15
CA PRO A 303 7.27 -22.61 0.64
C PRO A 303 8.33 -22.73 -0.45
N ASP A 304 7.95 -22.67 -1.72
CA ASP A 304 8.87 -22.74 -2.87
C ASP A 304 9.71 -21.46 -3.08
N ILE A 305 9.49 -20.40 -2.29
CA ILE A 305 10.39 -19.25 -2.22
C ILE A 305 11.64 -19.54 -1.41
N LEU A 306 11.57 -20.44 -0.41
CA LEU A 306 12.68 -20.71 0.51
C LEU A 306 13.96 -21.19 -0.19
N PRO A 307 13.92 -22.16 -1.12
CA PRO A 307 15.11 -22.57 -1.86
C PRO A 307 15.76 -21.45 -2.68
N ILE A 308 14.96 -20.50 -3.17
CA ILE A 308 15.47 -19.36 -3.94
C ILE A 308 16.18 -18.37 -3.01
N MET A 309 15.51 -18.02 -1.90
CA MET A 309 16.05 -17.07 -0.93
C MET A 309 17.32 -17.58 -0.23
N THR A 310 17.42 -18.91 -0.01
CA THR A 310 18.62 -19.51 0.57
C THR A 310 19.78 -19.64 -0.42
N ALA A 311 19.51 -19.71 -1.72
CA ALA A 311 20.52 -19.79 -2.77
C ALA A 311 21.11 -18.41 -3.16
N ASP A 312 20.39 -17.33 -2.97
CA ASP A 312 20.82 -15.98 -3.30
C ASP A 312 20.82 -15.09 -2.04
N THR A 313 22.01 -14.77 -1.54
CA THR A 313 22.20 -14.03 -0.30
C THR A 313 21.70 -12.57 -0.35
N ARG A 314 21.30 -12.08 -1.52
CA ARG A 314 20.64 -10.77 -1.64
C ARG A 314 19.23 -10.78 -1.06
N PHE A 315 18.56 -11.92 -0.95
CA PHE A 315 17.28 -12.04 -0.24
C PHE A 315 17.54 -12.20 1.26
N LEU A 316 17.14 -11.18 2.02
CA LEU A 316 17.30 -11.24 3.47
C LEU A 316 16.40 -12.32 4.08
N PRO A 317 16.90 -13.08 5.07
CA PRO A 317 16.10 -14.06 5.81
C PRO A 317 15.11 -13.36 6.78
N TYR A 318 14.35 -12.44 6.27
CA TYR A 318 13.41 -11.59 7.02
C TYR A 318 12.00 -11.81 6.49
N PHE A 319 11.11 -12.21 7.39
CA PHE A 319 9.73 -12.54 7.06
C PHE A 319 8.76 -11.75 7.93
N ASP A 320 7.95 -10.91 7.29
CA ASP A 320 6.86 -10.17 7.94
C ASP A 320 5.55 -10.92 7.72
N ILE A 321 5.14 -11.68 8.75
CA ILE A 321 4.01 -12.61 8.72
C ILE A 321 3.04 -12.23 9.85
N PRO A 322 1.94 -11.50 9.58
CA PRO A 322 1.02 -11.04 10.61
C PRO A 322 0.09 -12.18 11.07
N PHE A 323 0.38 -12.81 12.20
CA PHE A 323 -0.44 -13.91 12.75
C PHE A 323 -1.75 -13.42 13.36
N GLN A 324 -1.78 -12.19 13.89
CA GLN A 324 -2.91 -11.49 14.50
C GLN A 324 -3.38 -12.05 15.85
N SER A 325 -3.43 -13.37 16.04
CA SER A 325 -3.79 -14.05 17.30
C SER A 325 -3.07 -15.39 17.41
N GLY A 326 -2.92 -15.88 18.62
CA GLY A 326 -2.46 -17.23 18.95
C GLY A 326 -3.59 -18.12 19.48
N SER A 327 -4.83 -17.64 19.53
CA SER A 327 -6.03 -18.40 19.91
C SER A 327 -6.76 -18.91 18.67
N ASP A 328 -6.93 -20.21 18.55
CA ASP A 328 -7.62 -20.83 17.41
C ASP A 328 -9.07 -20.37 17.22
N PRO A 329 -9.89 -20.21 18.29
CA PRO A 329 -11.21 -19.61 18.18
C PRO A 329 -11.18 -18.21 17.55
N ILE A 330 -10.25 -17.36 17.98
CA ILE A 330 -10.11 -15.99 17.47
C ILE A 330 -9.57 -15.99 16.03
N ILE A 331 -8.59 -16.83 15.70
CA ILE A 331 -8.08 -17.01 14.33
C ILE A 331 -9.24 -17.34 13.38
N ARG A 332 -10.10 -18.30 13.75
CA ARG A 332 -11.29 -18.65 12.96
C ARG A 332 -12.30 -17.50 12.86
N ALA A 333 -12.55 -16.79 13.97
CA ALA A 333 -13.46 -15.63 13.98
C ALA A 333 -12.92 -14.47 13.12
N MET A 334 -11.60 -14.36 12.99
CA MET A 334 -10.93 -13.46 12.03
C MET A 334 -11.03 -13.91 10.57
N ASN A 335 -11.75 -15.00 10.28
CA ASN A 335 -11.88 -15.61 8.94
C ASN A 335 -10.53 -16.08 8.38
N ARG A 336 -9.69 -16.68 9.22
CA ARG A 336 -8.42 -17.30 8.85
C ARG A 336 -8.49 -18.82 8.96
N CYS A 337 -7.75 -19.53 8.09
CA CYS A 337 -7.81 -20.99 7.97
C CYS A 337 -6.79 -21.71 8.85
N GLY A 338 -5.73 -21.01 9.28
CA GLY A 338 -4.66 -21.58 10.09
C GLY A 338 -5.01 -21.80 11.56
N SER A 339 -4.03 -22.24 12.33
CA SER A 339 -4.07 -22.42 13.79
C SER A 339 -2.73 -22.05 14.39
N ALA A 340 -2.67 -21.87 15.71
CA ALA A 340 -1.41 -21.62 16.42
C ALA A 340 -0.37 -22.70 16.12
N GLU A 341 -0.77 -23.97 16.10
CA GLU A 341 0.11 -25.08 15.76
C GLU A 341 0.64 -25.01 14.32
N THR A 342 -0.22 -24.75 13.34
CA THR A 342 0.21 -24.67 11.93
C THR A 342 1.12 -23.47 11.70
N TYR A 343 0.90 -22.36 12.39
CA TYR A 343 1.75 -21.18 12.31
C TYR A 343 3.14 -21.42 12.93
N LEU A 344 3.22 -22.13 14.07
CA LEU A 344 4.50 -22.52 14.65
C LEU A 344 5.27 -23.48 13.74
N LYS A 345 4.59 -24.43 13.09
CA LYS A 345 5.21 -25.32 12.08
C LYS A 345 5.74 -24.54 10.88
N LEU A 346 5.01 -23.52 10.43
CA LEU A 346 5.48 -22.65 9.35
C LEU A 346 6.78 -21.92 9.74
N ILE A 347 6.82 -21.34 10.94
CA ILE A 347 8.03 -20.67 11.46
C ILE A 347 9.21 -21.61 11.52
N GLU A 348 9.00 -22.82 12.04
CA GLU A 348 10.06 -23.84 12.11
C GLU A 348 10.54 -24.26 10.71
N THR A 349 9.63 -24.41 9.75
CA THR A 349 9.99 -24.71 8.35
C THR A 349 10.87 -23.62 7.75
N ILE A 350 10.51 -22.34 7.97
CA ILE A 350 11.30 -21.19 7.51
C ILE A 350 12.69 -21.21 8.16
N ARG A 351 12.77 -21.31 9.48
CA ARG A 351 14.04 -21.32 10.22
C ARG A 351 14.93 -22.50 9.83
N ALA A 352 14.35 -23.69 9.71
CA ALA A 352 15.06 -24.90 9.30
C ALA A 352 15.69 -24.76 7.90
N ALA A 353 15.01 -24.13 6.94
CA ALA A 353 15.54 -23.89 5.60
C ALA A 353 16.84 -23.07 5.65
N PHE A 354 16.88 -21.98 6.40
CA PHE A 354 18.08 -21.11 6.51
C PHE A 354 19.19 -21.76 7.35
N ARG A 355 18.86 -22.48 8.43
CA ARG A 355 19.86 -23.27 9.19
C ARG A 355 20.52 -24.34 8.32
N THR A 356 19.72 -25.06 7.55
CA THR A 356 20.23 -26.14 6.66
C THR A 356 21.11 -25.58 5.55
N ALA A 357 20.75 -24.44 4.98
CA ALA A 357 21.53 -23.76 3.95
C ALA A 357 22.78 -23.06 4.50
N LYS A 358 22.98 -23.02 5.83
CA LYS A 358 24.07 -22.28 6.49
C LYS A 358 24.14 -20.84 6.02
N SER A 359 22.99 -20.17 6.05
CA SER A 359 22.88 -18.76 5.65
C SER A 359 23.93 -17.91 6.35
N PRO A 360 24.62 -17.00 5.64
CA PRO A 360 25.58 -16.07 6.25
C PRO A 360 24.93 -15.12 7.27
N TYR A 361 23.62 -14.95 7.19
CA TYR A 361 22.84 -14.14 8.14
C TYR A 361 22.33 -14.92 9.36
N GLY A 362 22.67 -16.23 9.46
CA GLY A 362 22.21 -17.09 10.54
C GLY A 362 20.75 -17.52 10.39
N GLU A 363 19.99 -17.45 11.49
CA GLU A 363 18.58 -17.87 11.52
C GLU A 363 17.66 -16.81 10.89
N ALA A 364 16.55 -17.29 10.32
CA ALA A 364 15.54 -16.42 9.77
C ALA A 364 14.87 -15.56 10.86
N VAL A 365 14.75 -14.26 10.58
CA VAL A 365 14.08 -13.27 11.42
C VAL A 365 12.60 -13.25 11.10
N ILE A 366 11.78 -13.41 12.13
CA ILE A 366 10.32 -13.28 12.03
C ILE A 366 9.92 -11.92 12.62
N ARG A 367 9.20 -11.14 11.82
CA ARG A 367 8.39 -10.00 12.27
C ARG A 367 6.92 -10.42 12.24
N THR A 368 6.14 -10.02 13.22
CA THR A 368 4.71 -10.32 13.23
C THR A 368 3.88 -9.18 13.80
N THR A 369 2.57 -9.31 13.69
CA THR A 369 1.59 -8.35 14.20
C THR A 369 0.48 -9.10 14.91
N PHE A 370 0.03 -8.56 16.04
CA PHE A 370 -1.10 -9.05 16.82
C PHE A 370 -2.19 -7.99 16.91
N LEU A 371 -3.44 -8.45 16.97
CA LEU A 371 -4.63 -7.63 17.16
C LEU A 371 -5.30 -8.06 18.46
N THR A 372 -5.40 -7.14 19.42
CA THR A 372 -5.97 -7.38 20.75
C THR A 372 -7.36 -6.77 20.88
N GLY A 373 -8.24 -7.40 21.66
CA GLY A 373 -9.60 -6.92 21.83
C GLY A 373 -10.49 -7.15 20.62
N PHE A 374 -10.20 -8.16 19.83
CA PHE A 374 -11.10 -8.61 18.76
C PHE A 374 -12.44 -9.06 19.36
N PRO A 375 -13.59 -8.83 18.69
CA PRO A 375 -14.88 -9.27 19.21
C PRO A 375 -14.91 -10.74 19.62
N GLY A 376 -15.37 -11.03 20.84
CA GLY A 376 -15.38 -12.37 21.43
C GLY A 376 -14.07 -12.82 22.08
N GLU A 377 -13.00 -12.02 22.04
CA GLU A 377 -11.72 -12.37 22.67
C GLU A 377 -11.85 -12.38 24.19
N THR A 378 -11.74 -13.57 24.80
CA THR A 378 -11.74 -13.76 26.26
C THR A 378 -10.35 -13.51 26.85
N GLN A 379 -10.25 -13.56 28.19
CA GLN A 379 -8.96 -13.51 28.89
C GLN A 379 -8.10 -14.75 28.55
N ALA A 380 -8.72 -15.92 28.44
CA ALA A 380 -8.02 -17.16 28.06
C ALA A 380 -7.47 -17.11 26.63
N ASP A 381 -8.19 -16.49 25.68
CA ASP A 381 -7.72 -16.29 24.31
C ASP A 381 -6.52 -15.35 24.26
N PHE A 382 -6.54 -14.29 25.07
CA PHE A 382 -5.40 -13.38 25.19
C PHE A 382 -4.17 -14.08 25.76
N GLU A 383 -4.33 -14.91 26.78
CA GLU A 383 -3.25 -15.70 27.39
C GLU A 383 -2.65 -16.69 26.40
N GLN A 384 -3.47 -17.35 25.56
CA GLN A 384 -3.00 -18.18 24.44
C GLN A 384 -2.20 -17.36 23.44
N THR A 385 -2.64 -16.15 23.12
CA THR A 385 -1.90 -15.25 22.21
C THR A 385 -0.56 -14.82 22.80
N ALA A 386 -0.48 -14.53 24.09
CA ALA A 386 0.77 -14.22 24.79
C ALA A 386 1.73 -15.43 24.80
N ALA A 387 1.21 -16.64 25.08
CA ALA A 387 1.99 -17.88 25.01
C ALA A 387 2.49 -18.17 23.58
N PHE A 388 1.66 -17.92 22.57
CA PHE A 388 2.04 -18.04 21.17
C PHE A 388 3.16 -17.05 20.79
N LEU A 389 3.06 -15.78 21.18
CA LEU A 389 4.12 -14.79 20.96
C LEU A 389 5.44 -15.26 21.59
N GLN A 390 5.38 -15.80 22.79
CA GLN A 390 6.56 -16.35 23.48
C GLN A 390 7.15 -17.55 22.72
N ALA A 391 6.32 -18.42 22.12
CA ALA A 391 6.78 -19.56 21.31
C ALA A 391 7.34 -19.12 19.95
N VAL A 392 6.76 -18.12 19.31
CA VAL A 392 7.23 -17.54 18.03
C VAL A 392 8.65 -17.00 18.15
N GLN A 393 9.00 -16.41 19.30
CA GLN A 393 10.32 -15.78 19.47
C GLN A 393 10.66 -14.83 18.31
N SER A 394 9.71 -13.95 17.94
CA SER A 394 9.91 -12.92 16.93
C SER A 394 10.97 -11.92 17.38
N LEU A 395 11.81 -11.44 16.45
CA LEU A 395 12.73 -10.35 16.76
C LEU A 395 11.97 -9.04 16.96
N TRP A 396 10.95 -8.82 16.15
CA TRP A 396 10.05 -7.66 16.22
C TRP A 396 8.60 -8.11 16.10
N SER A 397 7.74 -7.58 16.95
CA SER A 397 6.30 -7.61 16.75
C SER A 397 5.65 -6.33 17.25
N GLY A 398 4.50 -5.99 16.67
CA GLY A 398 3.64 -4.93 17.16
C GLY A 398 2.28 -5.50 17.53
N ALA A 399 1.70 -5.03 18.63
CA ALA A 399 0.30 -5.28 18.97
C ALA A 399 -0.50 -4.00 18.72
N PHE A 400 -1.70 -4.16 18.15
CA PHE A 400 -2.66 -3.09 17.92
C PHE A 400 -3.97 -3.45 18.63
N ALA A 401 -4.61 -2.45 19.25
CA ALA A 401 -5.97 -2.61 19.70
C ALA A 401 -6.91 -2.66 18.49
N TYR A 402 -7.91 -3.51 18.54
CA TYR A 402 -8.93 -3.60 17.50
C TYR A 402 -9.66 -2.26 17.34
N SER A 403 -9.78 -1.81 16.11
CA SER A 403 -10.59 -0.67 15.71
C SER A 403 -11.84 -1.17 15.00
N GLN A 404 -13.00 -0.75 15.49
CA GLN A 404 -14.29 -1.11 14.88
C GLN A 404 -14.47 -0.33 13.59
N GLU A 405 -14.11 -0.93 12.46
CA GLU A 405 -14.12 -0.28 11.15
C GLU A 405 -15.42 -0.57 10.40
N GLU A 406 -16.17 0.46 10.09
CA GLU A 406 -17.43 0.40 9.36
C GLU A 406 -17.32 -0.42 8.06
N GLY A 407 -18.33 -1.25 7.80
CA GLY A 407 -18.40 -2.13 6.62
C GLY A 407 -17.57 -3.41 6.75
N THR A 408 -16.90 -3.65 7.89
CA THR A 408 -16.23 -4.92 8.17
C THR A 408 -17.13 -5.87 8.95
N LYS A 409 -16.98 -7.19 8.73
CA LYS A 409 -17.78 -8.20 9.44
C LYS A 409 -17.60 -8.12 10.97
N ALA A 410 -16.38 -7.83 11.43
CA ALA A 410 -16.08 -7.73 12.86
C ALA A 410 -16.76 -6.52 13.52
N ALA A 411 -17.06 -5.46 12.77
CA ALA A 411 -17.78 -4.30 13.30
C ALA A 411 -19.22 -4.64 13.74
N ASP A 412 -19.83 -5.63 13.06
CA ASP A 412 -21.21 -6.06 13.33
C ASP A 412 -21.31 -7.21 14.35
N MET A 413 -20.18 -7.75 14.83
CA MET A 413 -20.17 -8.79 15.86
C MET A 413 -20.65 -8.24 17.20
N LYS A 414 -21.43 -9.05 17.96
CA LYS A 414 -22.10 -8.59 19.19
C LYS A 414 -21.16 -8.45 20.38
N GLU A 415 -20.16 -9.31 20.49
CA GLU A 415 -19.28 -9.42 21.68
C GLU A 415 -18.08 -8.48 21.59
N GLN A 416 -18.33 -7.16 21.40
CA GLN A 416 -17.27 -6.16 21.33
C GLN A 416 -16.52 -6.05 22.67
N VAL A 417 -15.19 -6.15 22.60
CA VAL A 417 -14.33 -6.00 23.78
C VAL A 417 -14.17 -4.50 24.10
N PRO A 418 -14.33 -4.08 25.38
CA PRO A 418 -14.12 -2.68 25.73
C PRO A 418 -12.73 -2.16 25.34
N ALA A 419 -12.66 -0.96 24.75
CA ALA A 419 -11.41 -0.37 24.27
C ALA A 419 -10.31 -0.32 25.33
N LYS A 420 -10.67 -0.07 26.60
CA LYS A 420 -9.71 -0.09 27.72
C LYS A 420 -9.04 -1.46 27.90
N ILE A 421 -9.80 -2.56 27.75
CA ILE A 421 -9.26 -3.93 27.85
C ILE A 421 -8.36 -4.23 26.64
N ALA A 422 -8.78 -3.83 25.44
CA ALA A 422 -7.98 -3.98 24.23
C ALA A 422 -6.61 -3.27 24.35
N GLU A 423 -6.59 -2.03 24.84
CA GLU A 423 -5.36 -1.26 25.10
C GLU A 423 -4.48 -1.86 26.20
N GLN A 424 -5.06 -2.37 27.27
CA GLN A 424 -4.31 -3.08 28.32
C GLN A 424 -3.62 -4.34 27.77
N ARG A 425 -4.34 -5.14 26.97
CA ARG A 425 -3.79 -6.34 26.32
C ARG A 425 -2.69 -5.98 25.31
N LYS A 426 -2.89 -4.93 24.52
CA LYS A 426 -1.87 -4.40 23.61
C LYS A 426 -0.58 -4.02 24.35
N THR A 427 -0.71 -3.28 25.45
CA THR A 427 0.43 -2.88 26.28
C THR A 427 1.18 -4.11 26.82
N ALA A 428 0.45 -5.10 27.35
CA ALA A 428 1.06 -6.32 27.89
C ALA A 428 1.80 -7.14 26.81
N LEU A 429 1.27 -7.26 25.58
CA LEU A 429 1.98 -7.94 24.49
C LEU A 429 3.23 -7.17 24.04
N ASN A 430 3.17 -5.84 23.98
CA ASN A 430 4.33 -5.03 23.64
C ASN A 430 5.44 -5.13 24.69
N GLU A 431 5.10 -5.15 25.99
CA GLU A 431 6.04 -5.38 27.08
C GLU A 431 6.68 -6.79 27.01
N LEU A 432 5.88 -7.81 26.69
CA LEU A 432 6.39 -9.17 26.48
C LEU A 432 7.36 -9.20 25.28
N GLN A 433 7.01 -8.55 24.19
CA GLN A 433 7.89 -8.46 23.01
C GLN A 433 9.20 -7.76 23.33
N LEU A 434 9.20 -6.67 24.10
CA LEU A 434 10.44 -5.99 24.49
C LEU A 434 11.40 -6.96 25.18
N LYS A 435 10.92 -7.78 26.12
CA LYS A 435 11.73 -8.79 26.80
C LYS A 435 12.30 -9.83 25.84
N ILE A 436 11.49 -10.29 24.87
CA ILE A 436 11.95 -11.23 23.83
C ILE A 436 13.03 -10.58 22.96
N THR A 437 12.80 -9.34 22.53
CA THR A 437 13.73 -8.56 21.70
C THR A 437 15.07 -8.37 22.42
N GLU A 438 15.05 -7.95 23.68
CA GLU A 438 16.27 -7.77 24.52
C GLU A 438 17.09 -9.07 24.59
N GLN A 439 16.43 -10.21 24.88
CA GLN A 439 17.08 -11.51 24.94
C GLN A 439 17.71 -11.91 23.59
N LYS A 440 17.00 -11.66 22.47
CA LYS A 440 17.52 -11.96 21.13
C LYS A 440 18.66 -11.02 20.71
N LEU A 441 18.56 -9.73 20.99
CA LEU A 441 19.60 -8.76 20.68
C LEU A 441 20.90 -9.03 21.45
N ALA A 442 20.82 -9.57 22.66
CA ALA A 442 21.99 -9.98 23.41
C ALA A 442 22.87 -10.98 22.65
N ALA A 443 22.28 -11.84 21.81
CA ALA A 443 23.01 -12.79 20.97
C ALA A 443 23.80 -12.13 19.81
N PHE A 444 23.50 -10.89 19.46
CA PHE A 444 24.22 -10.13 18.42
C PHE A 444 25.42 -9.34 18.98
N CYS A 445 25.54 -9.24 20.30
CA CYS A 445 26.67 -8.53 20.92
C CYS A 445 28.00 -9.23 20.60
N GLY A 446 28.94 -8.47 20.05
CA GLY A 446 30.26 -8.98 19.66
C GLY A 446 30.32 -9.60 18.26
N LEU A 447 29.22 -9.59 17.50
CA LEU A 447 29.23 -9.97 16.09
C LEU A 447 29.60 -8.76 15.21
N GLU A 448 30.44 -9.00 14.22
CA GLU A 448 30.67 -8.05 13.13
C GLU A 448 29.62 -8.27 12.04
N THR A 449 29.03 -7.19 11.54
CA THR A 449 28.02 -7.26 10.47
C THR A 449 28.07 -6.02 9.60
N ASP A 450 27.73 -6.18 8.33
CA ASP A 450 27.49 -5.04 7.44
C ASP A 450 26.15 -4.39 7.74
N VAL A 451 26.10 -3.07 7.71
CA VAL A 451 24.90 -2.28 7.93
C VAL A 451 24.65 -1.33 6.77
N LEU A 452 23.38 -1.16 6.39
CA LEU A 452 22.95 -0.07 5.55
C LEU A 452 22.59 1.12 6.45
N ILE A 453 23.25 2.25 6.22
CA ILE A 453 22.96 3.49 6.97
C ILE A 453 21.76 4.17 6.30
N GLU A 454 20.70 4.36 7.06
CA GLU A 454 19.46 5.03 6.68
C GLU A 454 19.39 6.49 7.14
#